data_3f7f25350cb096db85a7ed1031a554b1
#
_entry.id   3f7f25350cb096db85a7ed1031a554b1
#
_cell.length_a   1.000
_cell.length_b   1.000
_cell.length_c   1.000
_cell.angle_alpha   90.00
_cell.angle_beta   90.00
_cell.angle_gamma   90.00
#
_symmetry.space_group_name_H-M   'P 1'
#
loop_
_entity.id
_entity.type
_entity.pdbx_description
1 polymer ?
#
loop_
_entity_poly.entity_id
_entity_poly.type
_entity_poly.pdbx_seq_one_letter_code
_entity_poly.pdbx_strand_id
1 'polypeptide(L)'
;MAATPAPLLLVIAGPAGSGKSTLCDRLLRERPGFSRVVTTTTRSPRPGEVNGVHYHFFSADEFRRRLTAGEFLEWAQVHGDREDRFYGTLKSSVVTPLEGGRNLVLNVDVQGVESFRRIARENATLRNALTTVFLVVDPGSMAERMRGRGQDGEQEIERRLRTAELELQEAPKFDFRIESRSRDEDFAALLAVIDQVRPPRH
;
A
#
# COMPACT_ATOMS: atom_id res chain seq x y z
N MET A 1 26.90 -18.62 -12.38
CA MET A 1 25.42 -18.55 -12.21
C MET A 1 25.08 -17.10 -11.95
N ALA A 2 24.25 -16.47 -12.79
CA ALA A 2 23.83 -15.08 -12.56
C ALA A 2 22.94 -15.02 -11.32
N ALA A 3 23.28 -14.18 -10.35
CA ALA A 3 22.48 -13.99 -9.14
C ALA A 3 21.05 -13.59 -9.51
N THR A 4 20.05 -14.27 -8.92
CA THR A 4 18.66 -13.85 -9.04
C THR A 4 18.52 -12.45 -8.44
N PRO A 5 17.86 -11.50 -9.12
CA PRO A 5 17.68 -10.16 -8.56
C PRO A 5 16.96 -10.26 -7.21
N ALA A 6 17.39 -9.42 -6.26
CA ALA A 6 16.77 -9.36 -4.94
C ALA A 6 15.25 -9.08 -5.08
N PRO A 7 14.37 -9.65 -4.25
CA PRO A 7 12.93 -9.42 -4.33
C PRO A 7 12.57 -7.95 -4.08
N LEU A 8 11.48 -7.46 -4.67
CA LEU A 8 11.00 -6.10 -4.53
C LEU A 8 9.75 -6.06 -3.67
N LEU A 9 9.74 -5.22 -2.65
CA LEU A 9 8.55 -4.78 -1.93
C LEU A 9 8.20 -3.36 -2.38
N LEU A 10 7.24 -3.27 -3.29
CA LEU A 10 6.77 -1.99 -3.81
C LEU A 10 5.62 -1.47 -2.95
N VAL A 11 5.87 -0.41 -2.20
CA VAL A 11 4.87 0.21 -1.32
C VAL A 11 4.38 1.50 -1.96
N ILE A 12 3.10 1.53 -2.34
CA ILE A 12 2.48 2.67 -3.02
C ILE A 12 1.61 3.43 -2.02
N ALA A 13 1.88 4.71 -1.86
CA ALA A 13 1.07 5.61 -1.05
C ALA A 13 0.58 6.82 -1.86
N GLY A 14 -0.22 7.64 -1.23
CA GLY A 14 -0.81 8.84 -1.81
C GLY A 14 -2.24 9.06 -1.31
N PRO A 15 -2.85 10.19 -1.61
CA PRO A 15 -4.15 10.57 -1.07
C PRO A 15 -5.29 9.62 -1.42
N ALA A 16 -6.37 9.69 -0.64
CA ALA A 16 -7.61 8.99 -0.96
C ALA A 16 -8.11 9.43 -2.35
N GLY A 17 -8.48 8.45 -3.19
CA GLY A 17 -8.92 8.76 -4.56
C GLY A 17 -7.79 8.91 -5.59
N SER A 18 -6.51 8.85 -5.20
CA SER A 18 -5.39 9.00 -6.13
C SER A 18 -5.25 7.87 -7.16
N GLY A 19 -5.90 6.72 -6.97
CA GLY A 19 -5.83 5.61 -7.93
C GLY A 19 -4.89 4.47 -7.53
N LYS A 20 -4.32 4.48 -6.34
CA LYS A 20 -3.39 3.44 -5.83
C LYS A 20 -3.87 2.01 -6.07
N SER A 21 -5.10 1.70 -5.67
CA SER A 21 -5.66 0.35 -5.81
C SER A 21 -5.75 -0.06 -7.28
N THR A 22 -6.22 0.84 -8.15
CA THR A 22 -6.30 0.60 -9.60
C THR A 22 -4.91 0.33 -10.19
N LEU A 23 -3.90 1.07 -9.74
CA LEU A 23 -2.52 0.91 -10.19
C LEU A 23 -1.94 -0.43 -9.73
N CYS A 24 -2.17 -0.80 -8.46
CA CYS A 24 -1.78 -2.11 -7.92
C CYS A 24 -2.48 -3.27 -8.65
N ASP A 25 -3.81 -3.17 -8.89
CA ASP A 25 -4.57 -4.21 -9.58
C ASP A 25 -4.06 -4.41 -11.01
N ARG A 26 -3.73 -3.32 -11.70
CA ARG A 26 -3.15 -3.37 -13.03
C ARG A 26 -1.77 -4.03 -13.02
N LEU A 27 -0.91 -3.67 -12.06
CA LEU A 27 0.41 -4.29 -11.91
C LEU A 27 0.31 -5.80 -11.72
N LEU A 28 -0.58 -6.25 -10.84
CA LEU A 28 -0.79 -7.67 -10.56
C LEU A 28 -1.28 -8.45 -11.79
N ARG A 29 -2.13 -7.82 -12.62
CA ARG A 29 -2.66 -8.42 -13.83
C ARG A 29 -1.61 -8.50 -14.94
N GLU A 30 -0.80 -7.45 -15.10
CA GLU A 30 0.14 -7.32 -16.23
C GLU A 30 1.56 -7.79 -15.91
N ARG A 31 1.86 -8.00 -14.62
CA ARG A 31 3.17 -8.49 -14.12
C ARG A 31 2.99 -9.67 -13.16
N PRO A 32 2.83 -10.89 -13.67
CA PRO A 32 2.54 -12.09 -12.84
C PRO A 32 3.67 -12.44 -11.84
N GLY A 33 4.84 -11.79 -11.96
CA GLY A 33 5.92 -11.89 -10.98
C GLY A 33 5.66 -11.14 -9.68
N PHE A 34 4.59 -10.31 -9.60
CA PHE A 34 4.17 -9.61 -8.38
C PHE A 34 3.02 -10.33 -7.69
N SER A 35 3.01 -10.28 -6.37
CA SER A 35 1.90 -10.73 -5.53
C SER A 35 1.44 -9.58 -4.63
N ARG A 36 0.14 -9.53 -4.34
CA ARG A 36 -0.40 -8.56 -3.38
C ARG A 36 -0.04 -8.97 -1.95
N VAL A 37 0.40 -8.01 -1.14
CA VAL A 37 0.41 -8.20 0.30
C VAL A 37 -1.03 -8.05 0.80
N VAL A 38 -1.57 -9.12 1.36
CA VAL A 38 -2.89 -9.09 2.01
C VAL A 38 -2.69 -8.67 3.46
N THR A 39 -3.20 -7.48 3.80
CA THR A 39 -3.17 -6.94 5.17
C THR A 39 -4.32 -7.48 6.00
N THR A 40 -4.32 -7.20 7.30
CA THR A 40 -5.36 -7.66 8.23
C THR A 40 -6.19 -6.50 8.75
N THR A 41 -7.44 -6.77 9.10
CA THR A 41 -8.30 -5.82 9.77
C THR A 41 -9.32 -6.52 10.66
N THR A 42 -9.77 -5.83 11.72
CA THR A 42 -10.90 -6.29 12.56
C THR A 42 -12.23 -5.70 12.12
N ARG A 43 -12.23 -4.85 11.08
CA ARG A 43 -13.45 -4.35 10.45
C ARG A 43 -14.18 -5.49 9.74
N SER A 44 -15.49 -5.50 9.83
CA SER A 44 -16.32 -6.41 9.01
C SER A 44 -16.08 -6.18 7.52
N PRO A 45 -16.13 -7.25 6.70
CA PRO A 45 -16.05 -7.13 5.24
C PRO A 45 -17.15 -6.22 4.69
N ARG A 46 -16.82 -5.43 3.68
CA ARG A 46 -17.81 -4.69 2.89
C ARG A 46 -18.38 -5.60 1.80
N PRO A 47 -19.55 -5.26 1.19
CA PRO A 47 -20.05 -6.00 0.03
C PRO A 47 -18.98 -6.15 -1.06
N GLY A 48 -18.75 -7.38 -1.51
CA GLY A 48 -17.74 -7.72 -2.52
C GLY A 48 -16.32 -7.93 -1.99
N GLU A 49 -16.04 -7.68 -0.72
CA GLU A 49 -14.74 -8.02 -0.13
C GLU A 49 -14.66 -9.51 0.26
N VAL A 50 -13.55 -10.13 -0.07
CA VAL A 50 -13.28 -11.57 0.16
C VAL A 50 -12.10 -11.72 1.11
N ASN A 51 -12.29 -12.55 2.15
CA ASN A 51 -11.24 -12.88 3.11
C ASN A 51 -10.05 -13.57 2.41
N GLY A 52 -8.84 -13.15 2.76
CA GLY A 52 -7.60 -13.67 2.16
C GLY A 52 -7.29 -13.09 0.77
N VAL A 53 -8.14 -12.25 0.21
CA VAL A 53 -7.94 -11.57 -1.07
C VAL A 53 -7.77 -10.06 -0.87
N HIS A 54 -8.76 -9.43 -0.23
CA HIS A 54 -8.75 -7.98 0.03
C HIS A 54 -8.10 -7.67 1.38
N TYR A 55 -8.50 -8.43 2.40
CA TYR A 55 -7.94 -8.42 3.75
C TYR A 55 -8.03 -9.82 4.35
N HIS A 56 -7.22 -10.07 5.38
CA HIS A 56 -7.53 -11.08 6.39
C HIS A 56 -8.43 -10.43 7.42
N PHE A 57 -9.70 -10.83 7.46
CA PHE A 57 -10.68 -10.32 8.42
C PHE A 57 -10.62 -11.15 9.70
N PHE A 58 -10.06 -10.57 10.76
CA PHE A 58 -9.95 -11.21 12.07
C PHE A 58 -10.99 -10.65 13.05
N SER A 59 -11.34 -11.44 14.07
CA SER A 59 -11.95 -10.88 15.25
C SER A 59 -10.95 -10.02 16.03
N ALA A 60 -11.43 -9.11 16.89
CA ALA A 60 -10.56 -8.32 17.75
C ALA A 60 -9.70 -9.21 18.67
N ASP A 61 -10.26 -10.30 19.18
CA ASP A 61 -9.54 -11.25 20.04
C ASP A 61 -8.46 -12.01 19.29
N GLU A 62 -8.73 -12.46 18.06
CA GLU A 62 -7.75 -13.11 17.22
C GLU A 62 -6.61 -12.14 16.86
N PHE A 63 -6.94 -10.88 16.55
CA PHE A 63 -5.93 -9.85 16.28
C PHE A 63 -5.03 -9.63 17.50
N ARG A 64 -5.61 -9.45 18.70
CA ARG A 64 -4.85 -9.27 19.95
C ARG A 64 -3.98 -10.48 20.28
N ARG A 65 -4.50 -11.70 20.10
CA ARG A 65 -3.73 -12.94 20.30
C ARG A 65 -2.49 -12.98 19.41
N ARG A 66 -2.65 -12.68 18.12
CA ARG A 66 -1.53 -12.64 17.16
C ARG A 66 -0.57 -11.48 17.43
N LEU A 67 -1.09 -10.36 17.90
CA LEU A 67 -0.27 -9.22 18.34
C LEU A 67 0.63 -9.61 19.51
N THR A 68 0.08 -10.24 20.54
CA THR A 68 0.85 -10.74 21.69
C THR A 68 1.87 -11.80 21.28
N ALA A 69 1.56 -12.63 20.28
CA ALA A 69 2.50 -13.60 19.70
C ALA A 69 3.59 -12.95 18.83
N GLY A 70 3.56 -11.62 18.61
CA GLY A 70 4.55 -10.90 17.81
C GLY A 70 4.51 -11.23 16.31
N GLU A 71 3.36 -11.68 15.80
CA GLU A 71 3.18 -12.09 14.41
C GLU A 71 3.07 -10.89 13.44
N PHE A 72 2.76 -9.69 13.93
CA PHE A 72 2.63 -8.50 13.10
C PHE A 72 3.99 -7.86 12.80
N LEU A 73 4.13 -7.39 11.57
CA LEU A 73 5.20 -6.53 11.14
C LEU A 73 4.95 -5.09 11.62
N GLU A 74 3.74 -4.61 11.39
CA GLU A 74 3.23 -3.33 11.87
C GLU A 74 1.73 -3.46 12.16
N TRP A 75 1.22 -2.56 12.97
CA TRP A 75 -0.22 -2.45 13.22
C TRP A 75 -0.58 -1.05 13.71
N ALA A 76 -1.84 -0.68 13.53
CA ALA A 76 -2.41 0.56 14.03
C ALA A 76 -3.85 0.34 14.50
N GLN A 77 -4.23 1.07 15.53
CA GLN A 77 -5.63 1.23 15.92
C GLN A 77 -6.16 2.50 15.27
N VAL A 78 -7.25 2.36 14.51
CA VAL A 78 -7.93 3.50 13.90
C VAL A 78 -9.11 3.87 14.79
N HIS A 79 -9.01 5.06 15.40
CA HIS A 79 -10.08 5.62 16.22
C HIS A 79 -11.19 6.17 15.32
N GLY A 80 -12.41 5.74 15.55
CA GLY A 80 -13.62 6.18 14.85
C GLY A 80 -14.83 5.86 15.73
N ASP A 81 -16.02 5.98 15.18
CA ASP A 81 -17.31 5.78 15.92
C ASP A 81 -17.50 4.38 16.52
N ARG A 82 -16.58 3.46 16.30
CA ARG A 82 -16.57 2.10 16.86
C ARG A 82 -15.20 1.80 17.43
N GLU A 83 -15.19 1.41 18.70
CA GLU A 83 -14.02 0.85 19.36
C GLU A 83 -13.52 -0.40 18.61
N ASP A 84 -12.20 -0.66 18.68
CA ASP A 84 -11.57 -1.90 18.19
C ASP A 84 -11.41 -2.07 16.66
N ARG A 85 -11.22 -1.01 15.89
CA ARG A 85 -10.74 -1.16 14.52
C ARG A 85 -9.22 -1.20 14.48
N PHE A 86 -8.70 -2.38 14.28
CA PHE A 86 -7.28 -2.59 14.05
C PHE A 86 -7.00 -2.87 12.59
N TYR A 87 -5.84 -2.41 12.13
CA TYR A 87 -5.25 -2.77 10.85
C TYR A 87 -3.82 -3.20 11.10
N GLY A 88 -3.30 -4.12 10.29
CA GLY A 88 -1.92 -4.53 10.42
C GLY A 88 -1.47 -5.45 9.30
N THR A 89 -0.16 -5.63 9.23
CA THR A 89 0.48 -6.50 8.24
C THR A 89 1.22 -7.62 8.95
N LEU A 90 0.89 -8.86 8.63
CA LEU A 90 1.57 -10.02 9.20
C LEU A 90 2.99 -10.16 8.62
N LYS A 91 3.95 -10.56 9.45
CA LYS A 91 5.31 -10.90 9.02
C LYS A 91 5.31 -11.98 7.94
N SER A 92 4.46 -12.99 8.08
CA SER A 92 4.30 -14.07 7.12
C SER A 92 3.78 -13.61 5.75
N SER A 93 3.05 -12.49 5.69
CA SER A 93 2.56 -11.93 4.43
C SER A 93 3.62 -11.15 3.66
N VAL A 94 4.74 -10.79 4.28
CA VAL A 94 5.79 -9.97 3.67
C VAL A 94 7.15 -10.66 3.70
N VAL A 95 7.67 -10.99 4.88
CA VAL A 95 9.05 -11.48 5.03
C VAL A 95 9.23 -12.81 4.33
N THR A 96 8.37 -13.78 4.61
CA THR A 96 8.47 -15.13 4.03
C THR A 96 8.39 -15.14 2.49
N PRO A 97 7.44 -14.42 1.83
CA PRO A 97 7.43 -14.36 0.37
C PRO A 97 8.67 -13.65 -0.22
N LEU A 98 9.19 -12.59 0.44
CA LEU A 98 10.42 -11.92 0.00
C LEU A 98 11.62 -12.87 0.09
N GLU A 99 11.79 -13.59 1.18
CA GLU A 99 12.84 -14.59 1.33
C GLU A 99 12.72 -15.71 0.29
N GLY A 100 11.51 -16.03 -0.13
CA GLY A 100 11.20 -16.91 -1.25
C GLY A 100 11.40 -16.31 -2.64
N GLY A 101 11.95 -15.08 -2.75
CA GLY A 101 12.25 -14.42 -4.02
C GLY A 101 11.03 -13.78 -4.72
N ARG A 102 9.88 -13.66 -4.06
CA ARG A 102 8.67 -13.07 -4.65
C ARG A 102 8.71 -11.54 -4.58
N ASN A 103 8.28 -10.90 -5.66
CA ASN A 103 8.00 -9.46 -5.65
C ASN A 103 6.63 -9.21 -5.04
N LEU A 104 6.56 -8.18 -4.21
CA LEU A 104 5.34 -7.82 -3.52
C LEU A 104 4.91 -6.41 -3.88
N VAL A 105 3.62 -6.17 -3.91
CA VAL A 105 3.02 -4.83 -3.98
C VAL A 105 2.01 -4.65 -2.84
N LEU A 106 2.05 -3.46 -2.26
CA LEU A 106 1.20 -3.05 -1.15
C LEU A 106 0.79 -1.60 -1.35
N ASN A 107 -0.47 -1.28 -1.11
CA ASN A 107 -0.92 0.10 -0.99
C ASN A 107 -1.35 0.40 0.46
N VAL A 108 -0.75 1.43 1.04
CA VAL A 108 -1.01 1.90 2.41
C VAL A 108 -1.11 3.42 2.44
N ASP A 109 -1.48 3.97 3.57
CA ASP A 109 -1.35 5.39 3.84
C ASP A 109 0.10 5.77 4.19
N VAL A 110 0.34 7.07 4.37
CA VAL A 110 1.68 7.60 4.68
C VAL A 110 2.23 7.06 6.00
N GLN A 111 1.38 6.86 7.00
CA GLN A 111 1.80 6.32 8.30
C GLN A 111 2.24 4.85 8.18
N GLY A 112 1.54 4.08 7.34
CA GLY A 112 1.93 2.71 7.01
C GLY A 112 3.31 2.65 6.37
N VAL A 113 3.62 3.56 5.43
CA VAL A 113 4.96 3.63 4.81
C VAL A 113 6.04 3.91 5.85
N GLU A 114 5.82 4.85 6.76
CA GLU A 114 6.80 5.16 7.80
C GLU A 114 7.04 3.97 8.74
N SER A 115 5.98 3.19 9.03
CA SER A 115 6.12 1.93 9.77
C SER A 115 7.01 0.93 9.03
N PHE A 116 6.83 0.75 7.73
CA PHE A 116 7.71 -0.11 6.90
C PHE A 116 9.15 0.38 6.88
N ARG A 117 9.38 1.69 6.75
CA ARG A 117 10.73 2.27 6.80
C ARG A 117 11.42 2.03 8.13
N ARG A 118 10.70 2.24 9.23
CA ARG A 118 11.22 1.99 10.57
C ARG A 118 11.68 0.55 10.74
N ILE A 119 10.86 -0.40 10.31
CA ILE A 119 11.15 -1.83 10.41
C ILE A 119 12.30 -2.22 9.47
N ALA A 120 12.37 -1.63 8.29
CA ALA A 120 13.46 -1.85 7.33
C ALA A 120 14.84 -1.45 7.89
N ARG A 121 14.92 -0.53 8.86
CA ARG A 121 16.19 -0.19 9.54
C ARG A 121 16.77 -1.39 10.31
N GLU A 122 15.89 -2.23 10.86
CA GLU A 122 16.26 -3.37 11.71
C GLU A 122 16.19 -4.72 10.97
N ASN A 123 15.52 -4.78 9.82
CA ASN A 123 15.33 -5.99 9.04
C ASN A 123 16.00 -5.87 7.66
N ALA A 124 17.07 -6.65 7.45
CA ALA A 124 17.87 -6.60 6.23
C ALA A 124 17.08 -7.02 4.97
N THR A 125 16.19 -8.00 5.08
CA THR A 125 15.33 -8.45 3.96
C THR A 125 14.44 -7.32 3.48
N LEU A 126 13.79 -6.61 4.41
CA LEU A 126 12.96 -5.45 4.08
C LEU A 126 13.77 -4.27 3.56
N ARG A 127 14.90 -3.96 4.20
CA ARG A 127 15.77 -2.85 3.78
C ARG A 127 16.25 -3.00 2.33
N ASN A 128 16.56 -4.22 1.91
CA ASN A 128 17.05 -4.50 0.56
C ASN A 128 15.93 -4.60 -0.47
N ALA A 129 14.69 -4.81 -0.04
CA ALA A 129 13.53 -5.02 -0.92
C ALA A 129 12.64 -3.77 -1.05
N LEU A 130 12.61 -2.91 -0.03
CA LEU A 130 11.66 -1.82 0.06
C LEU A 130 11.92 -0.73 -0.98
N THR A 131 10.89 -0.41 -1.73
CA THR A 131 10.84 0.78 -2.60
C THR A 131 9.49 1.46 -2.38
N THR A 132 9.54 2.74 -2.07
CA THR A 132 8.35 3.54 -1.76
C THR A 132 8.01 4.48 -2.90
N VAL A 133 6.75 4.47 -3.33
CA VAL A 133 6.24 5.31 -4.42
C VAL A 133 5.07 6.13 -3.91
N PHE A 134 5.12 7.43 -4.13
CA PHE A 134 4.01 8.32 -3.82
C PHE A 134 3.29 8.73 -5.10
N LEU A 135 1.97 8.52 -5.14
CA LEU A 135 1.12 8.95 -6.25
C LEU A 135 0.59 10.34 -5.94
N VAL A 136 1.16 11.34 -6.59
CA VAL A 136 0.78 12.76 -6.46
C VAL A 136 -0.41 13.01 -7.36
N VAL A 137 -1.47 13.57 -6.81
CA VAL A 137 -2.66 13.97 -7.58
C VAL A 137 -3.02 15.40 -7.22
N ASP A 138 -3.34 16.18 -8.24
CA ASP A 138 -3.86 17.52 -8.07
C ASP A 138 -5.19 17.49 -7.27
N PRO A 139 -5.38 18.38 -6.28
CA PRO A 139 -6.57 18.43 -5.44
C PRO A 139 -7.89 18.58 -6.22
N GLY A 140 -7.89 19.34 -7.32
CA GLY A 140 -9.06 19.50 -8.19
C GLY A 140 -9.46 18.17 -8.83
N SER A 141 -8.52 17.49 -9.42
CA SER A 141 -8.70 16.15 -10.00
C SER A 141 -9.17 15.12 -8.96
N MET A 142 -8.70 15.22 -7.72
CA MET A 142 -9.17 14.35 -6.63
C MET A 142 -10.63 14.58 -6.31
N ALA A 143 -11.04 15.84 -6.17
CA ALA A 143 -12.43 16.21 -5.90
C ALA A 143 -13.37 15.67 -6.98
N GLU A 144 -13.01 15.84 -8.27
CA GLU A 144 -13.77 15.32 -9.39
C GLU A 144 -13.90 13.79 -9.37
N ARG A 145 -12.79 13.09 -9.09
CA ARG A 145 -12.78 11.61 -8.99
C ARG A 145 -13.63 11.11 -7.83
N MET A 146 -13.68 11.82 -6.70
CA MET A 146 -14.50 11.46 -5.54
C MET A 146 -16.00 11.69 -5.84
N ARG A 147 -16.35 12.83 -6.44
CA ARG A 147 -17.75 13.12 -6.88
C ARG A 147 -18.22 12.09 -7.91
N GLY A 148 -17.39 11.77 -8.90
CA GLY A 148 -17.71 10.81 -9.94
C GLY A 148 -17.97 9.38 -9.44
N ARG A 149 -17.50 9.02 -8.22
CA ARG A 149 -17.80 7.72 -7.59
C ARG A 149 -19.15 7.70 -6.87
N GLY A 150 -19.72 8.87 -6.52
CA GLY A 150 -21.01 9.00 -5.85
C GLY A 150 -21.13 8.35 -4.48
N GLN A 151 -20.00 8.07 -3.81
CA GLN A 151 -19.97 7.36 -2.52
C GLN A 151 -19.84 8.29 -1.31
N ASP A 152 -19.43 9.53 -1.53
CA ASP A 152 -19.12 10.51 -0.50
C ASP A 152 -19.94 11.78 -0.69
N GLY A 153 -20.46 12.36 0.40
CA GLY A 153 -21.07 13.69 0.40
C GLY A 153 -20.00 14.80 0.36
N GLU A 154 -20.40 16.04 -0.02
CA GLU A 154 -19.47 17.18 -0.16
C GLU A 154 -18.63 17.43 1.10
N GLN A 155 -19.21 17.35 2.29
CA GLN A 155 -18.47 17.53 3.56
C GLN A 155 -17.38 16.47 3.75
N GLU A 156 -17.65 15.23 3.36
CA GLU A 156 -16.66 14.16 3.41
C GLU A 156 -15.56 14.37 2.37
N ILE A 157 -15.91 14.83 1.17
CA ILE A 157 -14.93 15.19 0.13
C ILE A 157 -14.01 16.30 0.64
N GLU A 158 -14.55 17.37 1.21
CA GLU A 158 -13.74 18.46 1.78
C GLU A 158 -12.80 17.96 2.90
N ARG A 159 -13.30 17.11 3.79
CA ARG A 159 -12.48 16.51 4.84
C ARG A 159 -11.31 15.72 4.25
N ARG A 160 -11.58 14.91 3.22
CA ARG A 160 -10.57 14.10 2.53
C ARG A 160 -9.56 14.95 1.76
N LEU A 161 -9.99 16.07 1.17
CA LEU A 161 -9.07 17.00 0.50
C LEU A 161 -8.10 17.65 1.50
N ARG A 162 -8.59 18.07 2.68
CA ARG A 162 -7.71 18.59 3.75
C ARG A 162 -6.69 17.54 4.21
N THR A 163 -7.11 16.29 4.36
CA THR A 163 -6.17 15.20 4.68
C THR A 163 -5.17 15.00 3.55
N ALA A 164 -5.62 15.06 2.30
CA ALA A 164 -4.78 14.90 1.12
C ALA A 164 -3.69 15.98 1.01
N GLU A 165 -3.98 17.22 1.37
CA GLU A 165 -2.98 18.31 1.42
C GLU A 165 -1.86 17.99 2.40
N LEU A 166 -2.19 17.43 3.58
CA LEU A 166 -1.18 17.00 4.55
C LEU A 166 -0.37 15.81 4.04
N GLU A 167 -1.02 14.84 3.41
CA GLU A 167 -0.34 13.69 2.83
C GLU A 167 0.60 14.09 1.68
N LEU A 168 0.23 15.08 0.86
CA LEU A 168 1.06 15.60 -0.22
C LEU A 168 2.37 16.21 0.29
N GLN A 169 2.39 16.79 1.49
CA GLN A 169 3.60 17.30 2.13
C GLN A 169 4.63 16.19 2.44
N GLU A 170 4.17 14.94 2.54
CA GLU A 170 5.03 13.79 2.79
C GLU A 170 5.67 13.21 1.51
N ALA A 171 5.16 13.60 0.32
CA ALA A 171 5.64 13.10 -0.96
C ALA A 171 7.17 13.22 -1.17
N PRO A 172 7.87 14.30 -0.71
CA PRO A 172 9.33 14.41 -0.85
C PRO A 172 10.13 13.35 -0.11
N LYS A 173 9.52 12.67 0.86
CA LYS A 173 10.20 11.61 1.65
C LYS A 173 10.21 10.26 0.96
N PHE A 174 9.50 10.10 -0.17
CA PHE A 174 9.41 8.84 -0.91
C PHE A 174 10.56 8.69 -1.89
N ASP A 175 10.94 7.43 -2.17
CA ASP A 175 12.02 7.13 -3.10
C ASP A 175 11.65 7.59 -4.52
N PHE A 176 10.37 7.45 -4.89
CA PHE A 176 9.83 7.90 -6.17
C PHE A 176 8.49 8.61 -6.01
N ARG A 177 8.24 9.55 -6.93
CA ARG A 177 6.97 10.25 -7.06
C ARG A 177 6.45 10.10 -8.48
N ILE A 178 5.16 9.78 -8.60
CA ILE A 178 4.46 9.71 -9.88
C ILE A 178 3.41 10.79 -9.88
N GLU A 179 3.58 11.79 -10.75
CA GLU A 179 2.56 12.80 -11.00
C GLU A 179 1.42 12.16 -11.80
N SER A 180 0.28 11.92 -11.11
CA SER A 180 -0.86 11.22 -11.71
C SER A 180 -1.51 12.06 -12.80
N ARG A 181 -1.66 11.44 -13.96
CA ARG A 181 -2.32 12.01 -15.14
C ARG A 181 -3.43 11.08 -15.61
N SER A 182 -3.14 10.24 -16.59
CA SER A 182 -4.02 9.17 -17.06
C SER A 182 -3.62 7.82 -16.44
N ARG A 183 -4.53 6.85 -16.48
CA ARG A 183 -4.24 5.48 -15.99
C ARG A 183 -3.09 4.82 -16.73
N ASP A 184 -2.90 5.13 -18.00
CA ASP A 184 -1.84 4.55 -18.83
C ASP A 184 -0.49 5.20 -18.54
N GLU A 185 -0.45 6.52 -18.39
CA GLU A 185 0.76 7.26 -18.02
C GLU A 185 1.21 6.90 -16.61
N ASP A 186 0.28 6.82 -15.63
CA ASP A 186 0.59 6.40 -14.26
C ASP A 186 1.19 4.99 -14.23
N PHE A 187 0.64 4.08 -15.03
CA PHE A 187 1.16 2.72 -15.11
C PHE A 187 2.53 2.66 -15.82
N ALA A 188 2.72 3.39 -16.91
CA ALA A 188 3.99 3.49 -17.58
C ALA A 188 5.08 4.06 -16.65
N ALA A 189 4.74 5.11 -15.88
CA ALA A 189 5.64 5.67 -14.87
C ALA A 189 5.99 4.66 -13.77
N LEU A 190 5.02 3.86 -13.30
CA LEU A 190 5.28 2.80 -12.33
C LEU A 190 6.23 1.73 -12.89
N LEU A 191 6.05 1.33 -14.14
CA LEU A 191 6.96 0.38 -14.81
C LEU A 191 8.37 0.94 -14.92
N ALA A 192 8.51 2.22 -15.26
CA ALA A 192 9.81 2.89 -15.32
C ALA A 192 10.51 2.89 -13.94
N VAL A 193 9.77 3.10 -12.84
CA VAL A 193 10.30 2.98 -11.49
C VAL A 193 10.80 1.55 -11.24
N ILE A 194 10.00 0.55 -11.57
CA ILE A 194 10.38 -0.86 -11.38
C ILE A 194 11.65 -1.20 -12.20
N ASP A 195 11.74 -0.76 -13.44
CA ASP A 195 12.89 -0.99 -14.31
C ASP A 195 14.14 -0.24 -13.82
N GLN A 196 13.97 0.94 -13.21
CA GLN A 196 15.08 1.69 -12.61
C GLN A 196 15.67 0.98 -11.38
N VAL A 197 14.82 0.45 -10.50
CA VAL A 197 15.28 -0.29 -9.31
C VAL A 197 15.70 -1.72 -9.65
N ARG A 198 15.31 -2.20 -10.81
CA ARG A 198 15.62 -3.52 -11.37
C ARG A 198 15.82 -3.45 -12.86
N PRO A 199 16.98 -3.00 -13.32
CA PRO A 199 17.25 -2.92 -14.74
C PRO A 199 17.05 -4.30 -15.38
N PRO A 200 16.40 -4.35 -16.57
CA PRO A 200 16.28 -5.57 -17.35
C PRO A 200 17.69 -6.10 -17.65
N ARG A 201 17.86 -7.40 -17.59
CA ARG A 201 19.13 -8.03 -18.01
C ARG A 201 19.22 -7.92 -19.53
N HIS A 202 20.29 -7.34 -20.00
CA HIS A 202 20.70 -7.43 -21.41
C HIS A 202 21.30 -8.79 -21.72
#